data_5d1e02650ea789a02bed69220d59f472
#
_entry.id   5d1e02650ea789a02bed69220d59f472
#
_cell.length_a   1.000
_cell.length_b   1.000
_cell.length_c   1.000
_cell.angle_alpha   90.00
_cell.angle_beta   90.00
_cell.angle_gamma   90.00
#
_symmetry.space_group_name_H-M   'P 1'
#
loop_
_entity.id
_entity.type
_entity.pdbx_description
1 polymer ?
#
loop_
_entity_poly.entity_id
_entity_poly.type
_entity_poly.pdbx_seq_one_letter_code
_entity_poly.pdbx_strand_id
1 'polypeptide(L)'
;QILFPVPPSGRAAEMALLFESHGLTDWSMDDRCYGQVKQVLDTHGSDYVNGDAIRRLRALKDKAKHFNPDARLLLCHAPCATFGKARELIDKWRDAGRLGSSAHVIFTGFMPIEARKMVEKGHAYFRRWNVHPLAGHVIELANQCHAMQVVPLFTSCPEDFGLVDGFDGRLQLADRFYL
;
A
#
# COMPACT_ATOMS: atom_id res chain seq x y z
N GLN A 1 -2.87 19.87 -0.05
CA GLN A 1 -3.27 18.55 0.47
C GLN A 1 -2.60 17.43 -0.35
N ILE A 2 -2.34 16.30 0.28
CA ILE A 2 -1.76 15.12 -0.38
C ILE A 2 -2.63 13.91 -0.04
N LEU A 3 -3.15 13.24 -1.06
CA LEU A 3 -3.89 12.01 -0.94
C LEU A 3 -2.99 10.81 -1.28
N PHE A 4 -3.01 9.82 -0.43
CA PHE A 4 -2.43 8.50 -0.64
C PHE A 4 -3.55 7.47 -0.78
N PRO A 5 -3.90 7.06 -2.00
CA PRO A 5 -4.78 5.92 -2.21
C PRO A 5 -4.04 4.64 -1.78
N VAL A 6 -4.58 3.97 -0.76
CA VAL A 6 -3.87 2.85 -0.13
C VAL A 6 -4.78 1.63 0.07
N PRO A 7 -4.23 0.41 0.10
CA PRO A 7 -4.93 -0.72 0.67
C PRO A 7 -5.27 -0.44 2.13
N PRO A 8 -6.47 -0.76 2.61
CA PRO A 8 -6.84 -0.52 3.99
C PRO A 8 -6.06 -1.42 4.96
N SER A 9 -5.69 -2.63 4.50
CA SER A 9 -4.93 -3.60 5.29
C SER A 9 -3.43 -3.28 5.30
N GLY A 10 -2.87 -3.01 6.47
CA GLY A 10 -1.45 -2.80 6.71
C GLY A 10 -0.91 -1.44 6.26
N ARG A 11 -1.01 -1.09 4.97
CA ARG A 11 -0.39 0.11 4.40
C ARG A 11 -0.85 1.42 5.05
N ALA A 12 -2.14 1.58 5.32
CA ALA A 12 -2.65 2.78 5.97
C ALA A 12 -2.06 2.95 7.38
N ALA A 13 -2.00 1.86 8.16
CA ALA A 13 -1.40 1.86 9.49
C ALA A 13 0.10 2.16 9.44
N GLU A 14 0.83 1.52 8.53
CA GLU A 14 2.27 1.73 8.33
C GLU A 14 2.58 3.19 8.00
N MET A 15 1.83 3.80 7.08
CA MET A 15 2.03 5.20 6.70
C MET A 15 1.66 6.16 7.83
N ALA A 16 0.60 5.90 8.59
CA ALA A 16 0.25 6.70 9.75
C ALA A 16 1.38 6.69 10.80
N LEU A 17 1.94 5.52 11.10
CA LEU A 17 3.10 5.39 11.99
C LEU A 17 4.33 6.11 11.46
N LEU A 18 4.56 6.07 10.15
CA LEU A 18 5.66 6.79 9.50
C LEU A 18 5.45 8.31 9.60
N PHE A 19 4.26 8.81 9.32
CA PHE A 19 3.95 10.23 9.45
C PHE A 19 4.25 10.74 10.87
N GLU A 20 3.76 10.06 11.88
CA GLU A 20 4.03 10.43 13.28
C GLU A 20 5.52 10.38 13.63
N SER A 21 6.26 9.38 13.14
CA SER A 21 7.70 9.28 13.39
C SER A 21 8.52 10.43 12.80
N HIS A 22 7.95 11.10 11.78
CA HIS A 22 8.54 12.29 11.16
C HIS A 22 7.88 13.61 11.59
N GLY A 23 7.07 13.60 12.64
CA GLY A 23 6.39 14.79 13.14
C GLY A 23 5.30 15.35 12.20
N LEU A 24 4.85 14.54 11.23
CA LEU A 24 3.78 14.91 10.31
C LEU A 24 2.43 14.59 10.95
N THR A 25 1.97 15.46 11.83
CA THR A 25 0.79 15.20 12.67
C THR A 25 -0.56 15.59 12.04
N ASP A 26 -0.58 16.38 10.95
CA ASP A 26 -1.79 16.77 10.24
C ASP A 26 -2.15 15.75 9.15
N TRP A 27 -2.62 14.58 9.59
CA TRP A 27 -3.08 13.51 8.72
C TRP A 27 -4.44 12.95 9.18
N SER A 28 -5.15 12.31 8.25
CA SER A 28 -6.40 11.62 8.50
C SER A 28 -6.50 10.35 7.65
N MET A 29 -7.28 9.37 8.10
CA MET A 29 -7.59 8.18 7.30
C MET A 29 -9.10 7.96 7.22
N ASP A 30 -9.55 7.38 6.11
CA ASP A 30 -10.97 7.08 5.93
C ASP A 30 -11.44 5.94 6.83
N ASP A 31 -12.76 5.78 6.95
CA ASP A 31 -13.38 4.80 7.82
C ASP A 31 -12.98 3.36 7.47
N ARG A 32 -12.68 3.09 6.20
CA ARG A 32 -12.25 1.77 5.74
C ARG A 32 -10.85 1.42 6.25
N CYS A 33 -9.93 2.38 6.14
CA CYS A 33 -8.56 2.26 6.66
C CYS A 33 -8.58 2.16 8.19
N TYR A 34 -9.35 3.01 8.86
CA TYR A 34 -9.52 2.97 10.31
C TYR A 34 -10.12 1.63 10.79
N GLY A 35 -11.15 1.12 10.09
CA GLY A 35 -11.76 -0.16 10.42
C GLY A 35 -10.76 -1.32 10.45
N GLN A 36 -9.80 -1.35 9.52
CA GLN A 36 -8.73 -2.35 9.52
C GLN A 36 -7.73 -2.15 10.67
N VAL A 37 -7.35 -0.91 10.97
CA VAL A 37 -6.52 -0.60 12.15
C VAL A 37 -7.21 -1.07 13.42
N LYS A 38 -8.50 -0.74 13.57
CA LYS A 38 -9.31 -1.18 14.71
C LYS A 38 -9.36 -2.71 14.80
N GLN A 39 -9.60 -3.40 13.69
CA GLN A 39 -9.63 -4.86 13.66
C GLN A 39 -8.31 -5.46 14.15
N VAL A 40 -7.15 -4.96 13.71
CA VAL A 40 -5.84 -5.43 14.18
C VAL A 40 -5.67 -5.20 15.68
N LEU A 41 -6.15 -4.07 16.21
CA LEU A 41 -6.02 -3.74 17.64
C LEU A 41 -6.98 -4.52 18.55
N ASP A 42 -8.16 -4.88 18.04
CA ASP A 42 -9.23 -5.53 18.80
C ASP A 42 -9.20 -7.07 18.69
N THR A 43 -8.37 -7.63 17.79
CA THR A 43 -8.28 -9.08 17.58
C THR A 43 -6.88 -9.62 17.94
N HIS A 44 -6.74 -10.95 17.95
CA HIS A 44 -5.45 -11.65 18.10
C HIS A 44 -4.44 -11.35 16.96
N GLY A 45 -4.82 -10.55 15.96
CA GLY A 45 -3.89 -10.04 14.95
C GLY A 45 -2.73 -9.25 15.56
N SER A 46 -2.90 -8.72 16.77
CA SER A 46 -1.82 -8.09 17.54
C SER A 46 -0.66 -9.04 17.89
N ASP A 47 -0.89 -10.34 17.95
CA ASP A 47 0.13 -11.34 18.28
C ASP A 47 1.14 -11.53 17.14
N TYR A 48 0.78 -11.15 15.93
CA TYR A 48 1.60 -11.25 14.71
C TYR A 48 2.24 -9.94 14.28
N VAL A 49 1.99 -8.86 15.01
CA VAL A 49 2.52 -7.53 14.70
C VAL A 49 3.55 -7.14 15.78
N ASN A 50 4.61 -6.46 15.36
CA ASN A 50 5.61 -5.94 16.29
C ASN A 50 4.95 -5.15 17.44
N GLY A 51 5.28 -5.51 18.67
CA GLY A 51 4.66 -4.95 19.89
C GLY A 51 4.83 -3.44 20.03
N ASP A 52 5.93 -2.87 19.50
CA ASP A 52 6.11 -1.41 19.45
C ASP A 52 5.12 -0.77 18.49
N ALA A 53 4.95 -1.33 17.29
CA ALA A 53 3.98 -0.85 16.32
C ALA A 53 2.56 -0.88 16.89
N ILE A 54 2.18 -1.94 17.62
CA ILE A 54 0.87 -2.04 18.28
C ILE A 54 0.69 -0.95 19.34
N ARG A 55 1.69 -0.70 20.19
CA ARG A 55 1.61 0.38 21.20
C ARG A 55 1.39 1.75 20.53
N ARG A 56 2.16 2.02 19.48
CA ARG A 56 2.08 3.28 18.72
C ARG A 56 0.73 3.40 17.99
N LEU A 57 0.23 2.35 17.37
CA LEU A 57 -1.11 2.35 16.74
C LEU A 57 -2.23 2.59 17.75
N ARG A 58 -2.15 2.02 18.95
CA ARG A 58 -3.10 2.28 20.03
C ARG A 58 -3.13 3.76 20.44
N ALA A 59 -1.97 4.40 20.50
CA ALA A 59 -1.88 5.83 20.79
C ALA A 59 -2.51 6.71 19.70
N LEU A 60 -2.57 6.23 18.46
CA LEU A 60 -3.18 6.94 17.33
C LEU A 60 -4.67 6.63 17.12
N LYS A 61 -5.23 5.67 17.86
CA LYS A 61 -6.60 5.16 17.65
C LYS A 61 -7.66 6.27 17.67
N ASP A 62 -7.61 7.16 18.65
CA ASP A 62 -8.61 8.23 18.79
C ASP A 62 -8.48 9.28 17.69
N LYS A 63 -7.26 9.62 17.32
CA LYS A 63 -6.96 10.52 16.20
C LYS A 63 -7.45 9.96 14.86
N ALA A 64 -7.21 8.66 14.63
CA ALA A 64 -7.57 7.98 13.39
C ALA A 64 -9.09 7.77 13.22
N LYS A 65 -9.86 7.83 14.32
CA LYS A 65 -11.29 7.49 14.35
C LYS A 65 -12.18 8.41 13.51
N HIS A 66 -11.79 9.67 13.36
CA HIS A 66 -12.62 10.67 12.69
C HIS A 66 -11.93 11.14 11.42
N PHE A 67 -12.54 10.83 10.27
CA PHE A 67 -12.03 11.30 8.99
C PHE A 67 -12.19 12.82 8.86
N ASN A 68 -11.07 13.51 8.73
CA ASN A 68 -11.01 14.93 8.42
C ASN A 68 -10.58 15.13 6.96
N PRO A 69 -11.48 15.47 6.02
CA PRO A 69 -11.14 15.65 4.61
C PRO A 69 -10.26 16.89 4.35
N ASP A 70 -10.10 17.77 5.33
CA ASP A 70 -9.30 18.99 5.22
C ASP A 70 -7.87 18.82 5.76
N ALA A 71 -7.54 17.66 6.34
CA ALA A 71 -6.19 17.33 6.77
C ALA A 71 -5.19 17.45 5.59
N ARG A 72 -3.95 17.77 5.92
CA ARG A 72 -2.88 17.93 4.95
C ARG A 72 -2.52 16.62 4.23
N LEU A 73 -2.51 15.51 4.97
CA LEU A 73 -2.19 14.16 4.45
C LEU A 73 -3.41 13.25 4.63
N LEU A 74 -3.85 12.62 3.57
CA LEU A 74 -5.05 11.80 3.54
C LEU A 74 -4.73 10.37 3.12
N LEU A 75 -5.07 9.40 3.95
CA LEU A 75 -4.94 7.97 3.70
C LEU A 75 -6.32 7.40 3.38
N CYS A 76 -6.59 7.09 2.13
CA CYS A 76 -7.92 6.66 1.72
C CYS A 76 -7.88 5.38 0.88
N HIS A 77 -8.83 4.49 1.15
CA HIS A 77 -9.16 3.38 0.27
C HIS A 77 -9.90 3.92 -0.97
N ALA A 78 -9.75 3.44 -2.19
CA ALA A 78 -9.07 2.26 -2.70
C ALA A 78 -7.70 2.60 -3.31
N PRO A 79 -6.75 1.64 -3.34
CA PRO A 79 -5.37 1.91 -3.78
C PRO A 79 -5.24 2.34 -5.24
N CYS A 80 -6.17 1.98 -6.11
CA CYS A 80 -6.22 2.42 -7.50
C CYS A 80 -7.02 3.72 -7.72
N ALA A 81 -7.66 4.26 -6.67
CA ALA A 81 -8.48 5.47 -6.70
C ALA A 81 -9.62 5.46 -7.75
N THR A 82 -10.13 4.28 -8.10
CA THR A 82 -11.23 4.13 -9.09
C THR A 82 -12.61 4.18 -8.44
N PHE A 83 -12.67 4.09 -7.12
CA PHE A 83 -13.91 4.15 -6.33
C PHE A 83 -13.62 4.59 -4.89
N GLY A 84 -14.67 4.75 -4.07
CA GLY A 84 -14.59 5.06 -2.65
C GLY A 84 -14.07 6.48 -2.36
N LYS A 85 -13.64 6.70 -1.12
CA LYS A 85 -13.27 8.02 -0.62
C LYS A 85 -12.11 8.67 -1.40
N ALA A 86 -11.16 7.88 -1.86
CA ALA A 86 -10.07 8.37 -2.68
C ALA A 86 -10.59 8.97 -4.00
N ARG A 87 -11.52 8.28 -4.67
CA ARG A 87 -12.14 8.78 -5.91
C ARG A 87 -12.96 10.05 -5.67
N GLU A 88 -13.79 10.07 -4.64
CA GLU A 88 -14.61 11.23 -4.28
C GLU A 88 -13.75 12.49 -4.08
N LEU A 89 -12.63 12.39 -3.37
CA LEU A 89 -11.71 13.50 -3.15
C LEU A 89 -11.05 13.98 -4.45
N ILE A 90 -10.61 13.06 -5.29
CA ILE A 90 -10.00 13.40 -6.58
C ILE A 90 -10.98 14.15 -7.48
N ASP A 91 -12.23 13.68 -7.56
CA ASP A 91 -13.26 14.34 -8.36
C ASP A 91 -13.59 15.73 -7.78
N LYS A 92 -13.78 15.86 -6.46
CA LYS A 92 -13.95 17.14 -5.78
C LYS A 92 -12.80 18.12 -6.05
N TRP A 93 -11.57 17.65 -6.01
CA TRP A 93 -10.40 18.50 -6.27
C TRP A 93 -10.27 18.89 -7.73
N ARG A 94 -10.65 18.00 -8.64
CA ARG A 94 -10.68 18.27 -10.09
C ARG A 94 -11.72 19.34 -10.39
N ASP A 95 -12.95 19.19 -9.91
CA ASP A 95 -14.05 20.11 -10.14
C ASP A 95 -13.77 21.51 -9.55
N ALA A 96 -13.04 21.57 -8.45
CA ALA A 96 -12.58 22.81 -7.81
C ALA A 96 -11.30 23.40 -8.43
N GLY A 97 -10.72 22.81 -9.49
CA GLY A 97 -9.47 23.26 -10.11
C GLY A 97 -8.23 23.15 -9.20
N ARG A 98 -8.31 22.35 -8.15
CA ARG A 98 -7.23 22.20 -7.16
C ARG A 98 -6.25 21.06 -7.48
N LEU A 99 -6.71 20.06 -8.24
CA LEU A 99 -5.91 18.88 -8.56
C LEU A 99 -4.69 19.25 -9.43
N GLY A 100 -3.49 18.91 -8.96
CA GLY A 100 -2.22 19.26 -9.59
C GLY A 100 -1.68 20.65 -9.22
N SER A 101 -2.43 21.45 -8.44
CA SER A 101 -1.98 22.78 -7.97
C SER A 101 -1.82 22.83 -6.44
N SER A 102 -2.91 22.77 -5.68
CA SER A 102 -2.92 22.80 -4.22
C SER A 102 -3.31 21.43 -3.59
N ALA A 103 -3.66 20.45 -4.43
CA ALA A 103 -3.97 19.11 -4.03
C ALA A 103 -3.33 18.10 -5.00
N HIS A 104 -2.63 17.11 -4.46
CA HIS A 104 -1.88 16.12 -5.21
C HIS A 104 -2.21 14.70 -4.75
N VAL A 105 -2.03 13.74 -5.64
CA VAL A 105 -2.20 12.31 -5.34
C VAL A 105 -0.85 11.63 -5.44
N ILE A 106 -0.52 10.76 -4.47
CA ILE A 106 0.67 9.93 -4.52
C ILE A 106 0.26 8.46 -4.55
N PHE A 107 0.42 7.83 -5.71
CA PHE A 107 0.24 6.39 -5.85
C PHE A 107 1.49 5.64 -5.38
N THR A 108 1.29 4.57 -4.62
CA THR A 108 2.39 3.78 -4.03
C THR A 108 2.44 2.33 -4.52
N GLY A 109 1.48 1.91 -5.34
CA GLY A 109 1.35 0.54 -5.84
C GLY A 109 0.88 0.50 -7.29
N PHE A 110 0.09 -0.52 -7.62
CA PHE A 110 -0.45 -0.66 -8.96
C PHE A 110 -1.26 0.56 -9.39
N MET A 111 -1.02 1.04 -10.61
CA MET A 111 -1.73 2.16 -11.21
C MET A 111 -2.53 1.71 -12.44
N PRO A 112 -3.86 1.86 -12.43
CA PRO A 112 -4.67 1.71 -13.64
C PRO A 112 -4.37 2.83 -14.66
N ILE A 113 -4.92 2.72 -15.86
CA ILE A 113 -4.67 3.66 -16.96
C ILE A 113 -4.99 5.10 -16.54
N GLU A 114 -6.10 5.32 -15.84
CA GLU A 114 -6.53 6.63 -15.38
C GLU A 114 -5.51 7.26 -14.41
N ALA A 115 -4.96 6.48 -13.49
CA ALA A 115 -3.94 6.93 -12.56
C ALA A 115 -2.62 7.30 -13.29
N ARG A 116 -2.22 6.52 -14.30
CA ARG A 116 -1.06 6.83 -15.14
C ARG A 116 -1.24 8.16 -15.89
N LYS A 117 -2.43 8.37 -16.49
CA LYS A 117 -2.78 9.64 -17.13
C LYS A 117 -2.75 10.84 -16.17
N MET A 118 -3.08 10.63 -14.89
CA MET A 118 -2.96 11.70 -13.88
C MET A 118 -1.48 12.03 -13.61
N VAL A 119 -0.60 11.04 -13.55
CA VAL A 119 0.85 11.26 -13.40
C VAL A 119 1.42 11.99 -14.61
N GLU A 120 1.08 11.58 -15.82
CA GLU A 120 1.50 12.23 -17.06
C GLU A 120 1.09 13.71 -17.14
N LYS A 121 -0.08 14.05 -16.58
CA LYS A 121 -0.59 15.44 -16.52
C LYS A 121 -0.02 16.26 -15.34
N GLY A 122 0.83 15.69 -14.51
CA GLY A 122 1.35 16.35 -13.30
C GLY A 122 0.34 16.50 -12.16
N HIS A 123 -0.81 15.83 -12.23
CA HIS A 123 -1.86 15.84 -11.19
C HIS A 123 -1.57 14.85 -10.07
N ALA A 124 -0.70 13.89 -10.31
CA ALA A 124 -0.32 12.87 -9.35
C ALA A 124 1.16 12.53 -9.49
N TYR A 125 1.69 11.85 -8.48
CA TYR A 125 3.03 11.30 -8.45
C TYR A 125 2.99 9.80 -8.24
N PHE A 126 3.99 9.10 -8.75
CA PHE A 126 4.22 7.70 -8.41
C PHE A 126 5.47 7.58 -7.54
N ARG A 127 5.31 6.96 -6.37
CA ARG A 127 6.40 6.63 -5.46
C ARG A 127 6.21 5.19 -5.02
N ARG A 128 6.97 4.30 -5.62
CA ARG A 128 6.85 2.87 -5.35
C ARG A 128 7.14 2.58 -3.88
N TRP A 129 6.16 1.97 -3.24
CA TRP A 129 6.30 1.44 -1.90
C TRP A 129 5.96 -0.05 -1.93
N ASN A 130 7.00 -0.87 -2.07
CA ASN A 130 6.81 -2.30 -2.24
C ASN A 130 6.20 -2.95 -1.00
N VAL A 131 5.15 -3.73 -1.22
CA VAL A 131 4.59 -4.70 -0.27
C VAL A 131 4.89 -6.13 -0.72
N HIS A 132 5.28 -6.30 -1.98
CA HIS A 132 5.68 -7.59 -2.53
C HIS A 132 7.19 -7.76 -2.39
N PRO A 133 7.66 -8.96 -2.05
CA PRO A 133 9.07 -9.23 -2.00
C PRO A 133 9.73 -9.00 -3.38
N LEU A 134 10.95 -8.50 -3.37
CA LEU A 134 11.79 -8.49 -4.56
C LEU A 134 12.26 -9.91 -4.86
N ALA A 135 12.67 -10.17 -6.11
CA ALA A 135 13.19 -11.49 -6.50
C ALA A 135 14.30 -11.97 -5.55
N GLY A 136 15.21 -11.06 -5.14
CA GLY A 136 16.26 -11.39 -4.16
C GLY A 136 15.72 -11.87 -2.81
N HIS A 137 14.65 -11.28 -2.29
CA HIS A 137 14.01 -11.73 -1.05
C HIS A 137 13.35 -13.11 -1.22
N VAL A 138 12.80 -13.39 -2.41
CA VAL A 138 12.23 -14.72 -2.71
C VAL A 138 13.32 -15.78 -2.76
N ILE A 139 14.47 -15.47 -3.38
CA ILE A 139 15.64 -16.34 -3.44
C ILE A 139 16.17 -16.62 -2.03
N GLU A 140 16.35 -15.56 -1.23
CA GLU A 140 16.81 -15.70 0.15
C GLU A 140 15.86 -16.58 0.98
N LEU A 141 14.57 -16.35 0.90
CA LEU A 141 13.56 -17.17 1.56
C LEU A 141 13.62 -18.63 1.08
N ALA A 142 13.70 -18.85 -0.23
CA ALA A 142 13.80 -20.20 -0.81
C ALA A 142 15.05 -20.95 -0.33
N ASN A 143 16.17 -20.25 -0.15
CA ASN A 143 17.40 -20.81 0.39
C ASN A 143 17.26 -21.15 1.88
N GLN A 144 16.70 -20.23 2.68
CA GLN A 144 16.48 -20.45 4.12
C GLN A 144 15.52 -21.61 4.39
N CYS A 145 14.47 -21.75 3.56
CA CYS A 145 13.50 -22.84 3.69
C CYS A 145 13.94 -24.14 3.00
N HIS A 146 15.11 -24.16 2.34
CA HIS A 146 15.55 -25.30 1.50
C HIS A 146 14.49 -25.71 0.47
N ALA A 147 13.81 -24.72 -0.13
CA ALA A 147 12.72 -24.97 -1.06
C ALA A 147 13.21 -25.76 -2.27
N MET A 148 12.54 -26.86 -2.58
CA MET A 148 12.83 -27.70 -3.74
C MET A 148 12.30 -27.07 -5.03
N GLN A 149 11.22 -26.31 -4.95
CA GLN A 149 10.57 -25.63 -6.06
C GLN A 149 10.14 -24.23 -5.66
N VAL A 150 10.23 -23.28 -6.59
CA VAL A 150 9.78 -21.91 -6.44
C VAL A 150 8.83 -21.58 -7.59
N VAL A 151 7.64 -21.14 -7.25
CA VAL A 151 6.57 -20.84 -8.19
C VAL A 151 6.21 -19.37 -8.09
N PRO A 152 6.48 -18.53 -9.10
CA PRO A 152 6.05 -17.15 -9.11
C PRO A 152 4.53 -17.06 -9.35
N LEU A 153 3.82 -16.48 -8.39
CA LEU A 153 2.37 -16.25 -8.47
C LEU A 153 2.06 -14.75 -8.60
N PHE A 154 0.90 -14.44 -9.16
CA PHE A 154 0.39 -13.07 -9.29
C PHE A 154 1.33 -12.13 -10.06
N THR A 155 2.04 -12.66 -11.05
CA THR A 155 2.85 -11.89 -11.99
C THR A 155 2.32 -12.06 -13.40
N SER A 156 2.38 -10.99 -14.20
CA SER A 156 2.03 -11.03 -15.62
C SER A 156 3.15 -11.58 -16.51
N CYS A 157 4.37 -11.65 -15.97
CA CYS A 157 5.57 -12.09 -16.68
C CYS A 157 6.36 -13.04 -15.77
N PRO A 158 5.87 -14.26 -15.54
CA PRO A 158 6.56 -15.24 -14.70
C PRO A 158 7.93 -15.65 -15.28
N GLU A 159 8.10 -15.57 -16.58
CA GLU A 159 9.35 -15.85 -17.31
C GLU A 159 10.48 -14.88 -16.93
N ASP A 160 10.18 -13.65 -16.50
CA ASP A 160 11.18 -12.68 -16.07
C ASP A 160 11.97 -13.18 -14.84
N PHE A 161 11.39 -14.08 -14.05
CA PHE A 161 12.09 -14.71 -12.93
C PHE A 161 13.22 -15.63 -13.41
N GLY A 162 13.12 -16.21 -14.61
CA GLY A 162 14.17 -17.00 -15.23
C GLY A 162 15.42 -16.19 -15.61
N LEU A 163 15.30 -14.85 -15.68
CA LEU A 163 16.41 -13.94 -15.95
C LEU A 163 17.19 -13.56 -14.67
N VAL A 164 16.72 -13.99 -13.50
CA VAL A 164 17.33 -13.68 -12.21
C VAL A 164 18.12 -14.87 -11.71
N ASP A 165 19.42 -14.68 -11.47
CA ASP A 165 20.29 -15.71 -10.90
C ASP A 165 19.90 -16.06 -9.45
N GLY A 166 20.16 -17.30 -9.04
CA GLY A 166 19.99 -17.76 -7.66
C GLY A 166 18.78 -18.67 -7.41
N PHE A 167 17.99 -18.97 -8.45
CA PHE A 167 16.94 -20.00 -8.33
C PHE A 167 17.48 -21.43 -8.55
N ASP A 168 18.65 -21.60 -9.16
CA ASP A 168 19.40 -22.86 -9.27
C ASP A 168 18.56 -24.03 -9.83
N GLY A 169 17.78 -23.79 -10.87
CA GLY A 169 16.89 -24.78 -11.49
C GLY A 169 15.61 -25.10 -10.70
N ARG A 170 15.37 -24.44 -9.56
CA ARG A 170 14.17 -24.62 -8.72
C ARG A 170 12.95 -23.88 -9.25
N LEU A 171 13.13 -22.95 -10.20
CA LEU A 171 12.04 -22.14 -10.73
C LEU A 171 11.11 -23.01 -11.60
N GLN A 172 9.82 -22.99 -11.28
CA GLN A 172 8.79 -23.67 -12.06
C GLN A 172 7.80 -22.65 -12.63
N LEU A 173 7.72 -22.59 -13.95
CA LEU A 173 6.89 -21.64 -14.69
C LEU A 173 5.61 -22.28 -15.26
N ALA A 174 5.28 -23.51 -14.88
CA ALA A 174 4.14 -24.23 -15.43
C ALA A 174 2.80 -23.73 -14.87
N ASP A 175 1.78 -23.73 -15.74
CA ASP A 175 0.41 -23.35 -15.36
C ASP A 175 -0.30 -24.36 -14.43
N ARG A 176 0.26 -25.55 -14.25
CA ARG A 176 -0.27 -26.62 -13.40
C ARG A 176 0.83 -27.21 -12.53
N PHE A 177 0.52 -27.29 -11.23
CA PHE A 177 1.38 -27.92 -10.23
C PHE A 177 0.83 -29.29 -9.89
N TYR A 178 1.66 -30.29 -9.96
CA TYR A 178 1.38 -31.61 -9.36
C TYR A 178 2.10 -31.64 -8.02
N LEU A 179 1.35 -31.66 -6.96
CA LEU A 179 1.83 -31.90 -5.60
C LEU A 179 2.10 -33.38 -5.40
#